data_b8f425c4556778ca8f9ccbac92599c23
#
_entry.id   b8f425c4556778ca8f9ccbac92599c23
#
_cell.length_a   1.000
_cell.length_b   1.000
_cell.length_c   1.000
_cell.angle_alpha   90.00
_cell.angle_beta   90.00
_cell.angle_gamma   90.00
#
_symmetry.space_group_name_H-M   'P 1'
#
loop_
_entity.id
_entity.type
_entity.pdbx_description
1 polymer ?
#
loop_
_entity_poly.entity_id
_entity_poly.type
_entity_poly.pdbx_seq_one_letter_code
_entity_poly.pdbx_strand_id
1 'polypeptide(L)'
;MNDAERSLVAGYLSRVLARPDLPLRALRHLTHWLNERADVLSLPVPKPLAKVIGHLYGGGFNVAEFERAYRMHETQVLQDLRAAAQATPPPEPLTRNIQMLVRELGLPPASADIVALIAYYSRFDQVEYLCDCVGEVITPFSRTIAALTGHPGRVVEPLVGPDGDLIVSGLLKLDEDGDEISGFNGRFQIPPRVNNCLDREFADFPEMRKAFLGTPLTAAIRADDYDHVETDRDLIAGVLRGAAREGAAGVNILLYGQPGSGKTELCKVTAEAAGLTLYGAGEDAGTQAEQDRAARLADLVFSLRLLAGSKNAAVLFDEMEDVASQLIGRGGSKLYLNRVLERSPVPVLWTSNNIHEIDPAVLRRMTLAIELRLPPARQRERILRRLSDRHGVRLSEQELEGLARKIDATPAIMENALKAARYAGQGAGAVERAASGVVRAVSGAGARGVSTDPDFDPKLASADCDLVAFTEQ
;
A
#
# COMPACT_ATOMS: atom_id res chain seq x y z
N MET A 1 -19.67 -16.82 -19.85
CA MET A 1 -18.22 -16.84 -20.16
C MET A 1 -17.98 -16.16 -21.49
N ASN A 2 -17.02 -15.24 -21.56
CA ASN A 2 -16.64 -14.59 -22.81
C ASN A 2 -15.53 -15.39 -23.55
N ASP A 3 -15.27 -15.04 -24.83
CA ASP A 3 -14.31 -15.79 -25.64
C ASP A 3 -12.85 -15.65 -25.14
N ALA A 4 -12.49 -14.50 -24.55
CA ALA A 4 -11.17 -14.30 -23.97
C ALA A 4 -10.94 -15.18 -22.75
N GLU A 5 -11.92 -15.27 -21.85
CA GLU A 5 -11.88 -16.15 -20.69
C GLU A 5 -11.74 -17.61 -21.09
N ARG A 6 -12.50 -18.05 -22.11
CA ARG A 6 -12.41 -19.41 -22.66
C ARG A 6 -10.98 -19.72 -23.16
N SER A 7 -10.39 -18.78 -23.93
CA SER A 7 -9.04 -18.95 -24.45
C SER A 7 -7.98 -19.00 -23.36
N LEU A 8 -8.13 -18.19 -22.30
CA LEU A 8 -7.23 -18.21 -21.13
C LEU A 8 -7.30 -19.55 -20.40
N VAL A 9 -8.51 -20.01 -20.07
CA VAL A 9 -8.74 -21.31 -19.39
C VAL A 9 -8.16 -22.47 -20.21
N ALA A 10 -8.44 -22.50 -21.51
CA ALA A 10 -7.90 -23.52 -22.40
C ALA A 10 -6.36 -23.48 -22.47
N GLY A 11 -5.77 -22.28 -22.49
CA GLY A 11 -4.33 -22.07 -22.48
C GLY A 11 -3.67 -22.60 -21.20
N TYR A 12 -4.20 -22.23 -20.04
CA TYR A 12 -3.69 -22.69 -18.76
C TYR A 12 -3.84 -24.19 -18.61
N LEU A 13 -5.03 -24.74 -18.89
CA LEU A 13 -5.29 -26.17 -18.78
C LEU A 13 -4.41 -27.00 -19.71
N SER A 14 -4.18 -26.52 -20.97
CA SER A 14 -3.29 -27.18 -21.91
C SER A 14 -1.85 -27.30 -21.41
N ARG A 15 -1.35 -26.27 -20.74
CA ARG A 15 0.01 -26.27 -20.14
C ARG A 15 0.10 -27.27 -18.99
N VAL A 16 -0.90 -27.29 -18.13
CA VAL A 16 -0.94 -28.21 -16.98
C VAL A 16 -1.01 -29.65 -17.45
N LEU A 17 -1.95 -29.98 -18.35
CA LEU A 17 -2.16 -31.36 -18.85
C LEU A 17 -1.01 -31.87 -19.74
N ALA A 18 -0.24 -30.98 -20.37
CA ALA A 18 0.94 -31.33 -21.16
C ALA A 18 2.19 -31.65 -20.33
N ARG A 19 2.13 -31.52 -19.01
CA ARG A 19 3.29 -31.78 -18.13
C ARG A 19 3.56 -33.28 -18.00
N PRO A 20 4.80 -33.72 -18.29
CA PRO A 20 5.16 -35.15 -18.19
C PRO A 20 5.23 -35.66 -16.74
N ASP A 21 5.42 -34.74 -15.78
CA ASP A 21 5.53 -35.00 -14.35
C ASP A 21 4.17 -34.87 -13.59
N LEU A 22 3.06 -34.71 -14.34
CA LEU A 22 1.75 -34.56 -13.73
C LEU A 22 1.29 -35.87 -13.05
N PRO A 23 1.04 -35.87 -11.71
CA PRO A 23 0.57 -37.05 -11.03
C PRO A 23 -0.76 -37.56 -11.60
N LEU A 24 -0.95 -38.87 -11.67
CA LEU A 24 -2.18 -39.48 -12.19
C LEU A 24 -3.43 -38.98 -11.45
N ARG A 25 -3.32 -38.72 -10.14
CA ARG A 25 -4.41 -38.14 -9.35
C ARG A 25 -4.81 -36.76 -9.87
N ALA A 26 -3.81 -35.91 -10.15
CA ALA A 26 -4.05 -34.57 -10.70
C ALA A 26 -4.62 -34.64 -12.11
N LEU A 27 -4.06 -35.49 -12.97
CA LEU A 27 -4.56 -35.73 -14.31
C LEU A 27 -6.05 -36.10 -14.31
N ARG A 28 -6.44 -37.05 -13.44
CA ARG A 28 -7.81 -37.48 -13.25
C ARG A 28 -8.71 -36.33 -12.81
N HIS A 29 -8.30 -35.58 -11.81
CA HIS A 29 -9.08 -34.47 -11.24
C HIS A 29 -9.34 -33.37 -12.29
N LEU A 30 -8.30 -32.99 -13.01
CA LEU A 30 -8.37 -31.92 -14.03
C LEU A 30 -9.15 -32.37 -15.28
N THR A 31 -9.05 -33.65 -15.67
CA THR A 31 -9.83 -34.18 -16.77
C THR A 31 -11.33 -34.27 -16.40
N HIS A 32 -11.63 -34.60 -15.16
CA HIS A 32 -13.00 -34.54 -14.65
C HIS A 32 -13.55 -33.13 -14.64
N TRP A 33 -12.77 -32.16 -14.11
CA TRP A 33 -13.12 -30.74 -14.13
C TRP A 33 -13.43 -30.24 -15.56
N LEU A 34 -12.59 -30.61 -16.53
CA LEU A 34 -12.81 -30.30 -17.96
C LEU A 34 -14.12 -30.91 -18.47
N ASN A 35 -14.39 -32.17 -18.13
CA ASN A 35 -15.62 -32.87 -18.59
C ASN A 35 -16.89 -32.22 -18.03
N GLU A 36 -16.90 -31.81 -16.75
CA GLU A 36 -18.04 -31.13 -16.14
C GLU A 36 -18.32 -29.76 -16.75
N ARG A 37 -17.29 -29.13 -17.31
CA ARG A 37 -17.36 -27.78 -17.91
C ARG A 37 -17.28 -27.82 -19.44
N ALA A 38 -17.33 -28.96 -20.05
CA ALA A 38 -17.20 -29.15 -21.51
C ALA A 38 -18.15 -28.25 -22.30
N ASP A 39 -19.41 -28.16 -21.87
CA ASP A 39 -20.41 -27.27 -22.52
C ASP A 39 -20.11 -25.79 -22.32
N VAL A 40 -19.73 -25.38 -21.11
CA VAL A 40 -19.40 -23.99 -20.77
C VAL A 40 -18.16 -23.54 -21.54
N LEU A 41 -17.16 -24.41 -21.63
CA LEU A 41 -15.91 -24.15 -22.34
C LEU A 41 -16.04 -24.34 -23.85
N SER A 42 -17.14 -24.97 -24.33
CA SER A 42 -17.31 -25.43 -25.72
C SER A 42 -16.11 -26.31 -26.18
N LEU A 43 -15.64 -27.16 -25.27
CA LEU A 43 -14.51 -28.08 -25.46
C LEU A 43 -14.98 -29.50 -25.19
N PRO A 44 -15.48 -30.20 -26.21
CA PRO A 44 -16.01 -31.54 -26.02
C PRO A 44 -14.89 -32.52 -25.64
N VAL A 45 -15.11 -33.24 -24.54
CA VAL A 45 -14.24 -34.37 -24.15
C VAL A 45 -14.58 -35.56 -25.02
N PRO A 46 -13.62 -36.33 -25.56
CA PRO A 46 -13.86 -37.52 -26.33
C PRO A 46 -14.77 -38.51 -25.59
N LYS A 47 -15.82 -38.99 -26.24
CA LYS A 47 -16.87 -39.84 -25.61
C LYS A 47 -16.32 -41.03 -24.81
N PRO A 48 -15.31 -41.80 -25.30
CA PRO A 48 -14.76 -42.92 -24.52
C PRO A 48 -14.10 -42.43 -23.21
N LEU A 49 -13.40 -41.26 -23.25
CA LEU A 49 -12.78 -40.66 -22.07
C LEU A 49 -13.86 -40.12 -21.11
N ALA A 50 -14.85 -39.40 -21.62
CA ALA A 50 -15.98 -38.87 -20.84
C ALA A 50 -16.74 -39.98 -20.08
N LYS A 51 -16.94 -41.15 -20.73
CA LYS A 51 -17.60 -42.30 -20.10
C LYS A 51 -16.81 -42.83 -18.89
N VAL A 52 -15.52 -42.99 -19.02
CA VAL A 52 -14.66 -43.46 -17.92
C VAL A 52 -14.57 -42.41 -16.78
N ILE A 53 -14.53 -41.13 -17.12
CA ILE A 53 -14.52 -40.03 -16.14
C ILE A 53 -15.82 -39.95 -15.35
N GLY A 54 -17.00 -40.20 -15.99
CA GLY A 54 -18.31 -40.18 -15.34
C GLY A 54 -18.48 -41.19 -14.19
N HIS A 55 -17.59 -42.17 -14.07
CA HIS A 55 -17.58 -43.14 -12.97
C HIS A 55 -16.64 -42.76 -11.80
N LEU A 56 -16.05 -41.61 -11.80
CA LEU A 56 -15.01 -41.18 -10.83
C LEU A 56 -15.47 -41.19 -9.37
N TYR A 57 -16.73 -40.89 -9.10
CA TYR A 57 -17.35 -40.87 -7.77
C TYR A 57 -18.36 -42.00 -7.53
N GLY A 58 -18.59 -42.87 -8.52
CA GLY A 58 -19.40 -44.07 -8.39
C GLY A 58 -18.52 -45.32 -8.14
N GLY A 59 -18.99 -46.28 -7.36
CA GLY A 59 -18.25 -47.45 -6.92
C GLY A 59 -17.80 -48.45 -8.02
N GLY A 60 -17.05 -47.98 -9.01
CA GLY A 60 -16.58 -48.80 -10.15
C GLY A 60 -15.43 -48.17 -10.93
N PHE A 61 -14.80 -47.09 -10.40
CA PHE A 61 -13.70 -46.41 -11.10
C PHE A 61 -12.45 -47.31 -11.23
N ASN A 62 -12.03 -47.55 -12.48
CA ASN A 62 -10.84 -48.32 -12.80
C ASN A 62 -9.72 -47.40 -13.27
N VAL A 63 -8.67 -47.23 -12.45
CA VAL A 63 -7.51 -46.37 -12.70
C VAL A 63 -6.79 -46.72 -14.02
N ALA A 64 -6.61 -48.02 -14.28
CA ALA A 64 -5.92 -48.48 -15.49
C ALA A 64 -6.75 -48.25 -16.77
N GLU A 65 -8.08 -48.33 -16.67
CA GLU A 65 -8.98 -48.01 -17.77
C GLU A 65 -8.96 -46.50 -18.09
N PHE A 66 -8.97 -45.64 -17.05
CA PHE A 66 -8.84 -44.18 -17.22
C PHE A 66 -7.51 -43.83 -17.87
N GLU A 67 -6.40 -44.35 -17.35
CA GLU A 67 -5.07 -44.06 -17.90
C GLU A 67 -4.97 -44.45 -19.37
N ARG A 68 -5.46 -45.64 -19.72
CA ARG A 68 -5.51 -46.10 -21.12
C ARG A 68 -6.36 -45.19 -21.98
N ALA A 69 -7.58 -44.85 -21.55
CA ALA A 69 -8.48 -43.97 -22.28
C ALA A 69 -7.87 -42.57 -22.47
N TYR A 70 -7.24 -42.01 -21.43
CA TYR A 70 -6.58 -40.70 -21.53
C TYR A 70 -5.43 -40.77 -22.54
N ARG A 71 -4.50 -41.71 -22.41
CA ARG A 71 -3.35 -41.86 -23.32
C ARG A 71 -3.78 -41.98 -24.78
N MET A 72 -4.88 -42.68 -25.06
CA MET A 72 -5.42 -42.78 -26.43
C MET A 72 -5.94 -41.46 -26.98
N HIS A 73 -6.39 -40.53 -26.14
CA HIS A 73 -7.01 -39.28 -26.54
C HIS A 73 -6.21 -38.03 -26.15
N GLU A 74 -5.08 -38.19 -25.48
CA GLU A 74 -4.25 -37.08 -24.96
C GLU A 74 -3.91 -36.07 -26.06
N THR A 75 -3.44 -36.55 -27.21
CA THR A 75 -3.07 -35.69 -28.34
C THR A 75 -4.25 -34.87 -28.83
N GLN A 76 -5.44 -35.48 -28.95
CA GLN A 76 -6.65 -34.79 -29.39
C GLN A 76 -7.07 -33.73 -28.38
N VAL A 77 -7.13 -34.07 -27.06
CA VAL A 77 -7.49 -33.12 -26.00
C VAL A 77 -6.54 -31.93 -25.96
N LEU A 78 -5.22 -32.17 -26.06
CA LEU A 78 -4.24 -31.11 -26.06
C LEU A 78 -4.29 -30.25 -27.33
N GLN A 79 -4.60 -30.82 -28.48
CA GLN A 79 -4.79 -30.05 -29.74
C GLN A 79 -6.02 -29.15 -29.65
N ASP A 80 -7.17 -29.68 -29.19
CA ASP A 80 -8.40 -28.90 -29.02
C ASP A 80 -8.23 -27.74 -28.04
N LEU A 81 -7.57 -27.99 -26.88
CA LEU A 81 -7.24 -26.97 -25.91
C LEU A 81 -6.31 -25.88 -26.48
N ARG A 82 -5.29 -26.26 -27.23
CA ARG A 82 -4.36 -25.29 -27.85
C ARG A 82 -5.05 -24.48 -28.94
N ALA A 83 -5.92 -25.09 -29.74
CA ALA A 83 -6.71 -24.38 -30.75
C ALA A 83 -7.65 -23.35 -30.09
N ALA A 84 -8.32 -23.73 -29.02
CA ALA A 84 -9.17 -22.83 -28.24
C ALA A 84 -8.38 -21.70 -27.58
N ALA A 85 -7.18 -21.99 -27.08
CA ALA A 85 -6.28 -20.98 -26.48
C ALA A 85 -5.81 -19.91 -27.48
N GLN A 86 -5.77 -20.25 -28.77
CA GLN A 86 -5.37 -19.33 -29.84
C GLN A 86 -6.55 -18.62 -30.50
N ALA A 87 -7.79 -18.99 -30.15
CA ALA A 87 -8.98 -18.46 -30.81
C ALA A 87 -9.21 -16.97 -30.53
N THR A 88 -8.86 -16.51 -29.33
CA THR A 88 -9.01 -15.10 -28.93
C THR A 88 -7.75 -14.65 -28.22
N PRO A 89 -7.21 -13.45 -28.55
CA PRO A 89 -6.06 -12.91 -27.86
C PRO A 89 -6.40 -12.61 -26.37
N PRO A 90 -5.37 -12.55 -25.51
CA PRO A 90 -5.55 -12.10 -24.14
C PRO A 90 -6.19 -10.71 -24.06
N PRO A 91 -6.92 -10.40 -22.97
CA PRO A 91 -7.57 -9.10 -22.82
C PRO A 91 -6.59 -7.91 -22.91
N GLU A 92 -6.91 -6.96 -23.78
CA GLU A 92 -6.25 -5.66 -23.87
C GLU A 92 -7.16 -4.58 -23.25
N PRO A 93 -6.63 -3.55 -22.58
CA PRO A 93 -5.21 -3.17 -22.47
C PRO A 93 -4.43 -3.85 -21.33
N LEU A 94 -5.09 -4.66 -20.50
CA LEU A 94 -4.54 -5.31 -19.30
C LEU A 94 -3.19 -5.99 -19.55
N THR A 95 -3.15 -6.89 -20.53
CA THR A 95 -1.94 -7.67 -20.87
C THR A 95 -0.78 -6.79 -21.28
N ARG A 96 -1.04 -5.80 -22.15
CA ARG A 96 -0.05 -4.83 -22.61
C ARG A 96 0.50 -4.00 -21.44
N ASN A 97 -0.36 -3.55 -20.55
CA ASN A 97 0.03 -2.73 -19.39
C ASN A 97 0.92 -3.53 -18.43
N ILE A 98 0.58 -4.80 -18.15
CA ILE A 98 1.42 -5.68 -17.34
C ILE A 98 2.80 -5.88 -17.97
N GLN A 99 2.86 -6.16 -19.27
CA GLN A 99 4.13 -6.33 -19.98
C GLN A 99 4.99 -5.07 -19.96
N MET A 100 4.38 -3.91 -20.16
CA MET A 100 5.05 -2.61 -20.10
C MET A 100 5.60 -2.36 -18.69
N LEU A 101 4.80 -2.59 -17.67
CA LEU A 101 5.19 -2.38 -16.26
C LEU A 101 6.34 -3.31 -15.86
N VAL A 102 6.26 -4.60 -16.17
CA VAL A 102 7.32 -5.59 -15.86
C VAL A 102 8.64 -5.21 -16.53
N ARG A 103 8.59 -4.78 -17.80
CA ARG A 103 9.78 -4.34 -18.53
C ARG A 103 10.41 -3.09 -17.91
N GLU A 104 9.62 -2.10 -17.57
CA GLU A 104 10.12 -0.83 -17.04
C GLU A 104 10.63 -0.96 -15.59
N LEU A 105 10.08 -1.89 -14.82
CA LEU A 105 10.59 -2.24 -13.48
C LEU A 105 11.84 -3.14 -13.53
N GLY A 106 12.29 -3.54 -14.73
CA GLY A 106 13.45 -4.40 -14.89
C GLY A 106 13.27 -5.82 -14.36
N LEU A 107 12.02 -6.30 -14.28
CA LEU A 107 11.70 -7.63 -13.78
C LEU A 107 11.89 -8.70 -14.88
N PRO A 108 12.16 -9.96 -14.50
CA PRO A 108 12.24 -11.05 -15.45
C PRO A 108 10.95 -11.19 -16.28
N PRO A 109 11.03 -11.56 -17.59
CA PRO A 109 9.84 -11.67 -18.44
C PRO A 109 8.74 -12.60 -17.90
N ALA A 110 9.10 -13.67 -17.21
CA ALA A 110 8.15 -14.59 -16.55
C ALA A 110 7.23 -13.89 -15.54
N SER A 111 7.66 -12.76 -15.00
CA SER A 111 6.87 -11.93 -14.08
C SER A 111 5.58 -11.44 -14.72
N ALA A 112 5.58 -11.15 -16.04
CA ALA A 112 4.39 -10.68 -16.72
C ALA A 112 3.30 -11.77 -16.77
N ASP A 113 3.67 -13.02 -17.05
CA ASP A 113 2.73 -14.13 -17.09
C ASP A 113 2.16 -14.45 -15.69
N ILE A 114 2.97 -14.30 -14.64
CA ILE A 114 2.54 -14.51 -13.25
C ILE A 114 1.57 -13.42 -12.82
N VAL A 115 1.92 -12.15 -13.05
CA VAL A 115 1.02 -11.01 -12.72
C VAL A 115 -0.27 -11.09 -13.53
N ALA A 116 -0.19 -11.47 -14.82
CA ALA A 116 -1.37 -11.67 -15.65
C ALA A 116 -2.28 -12.79 -15.12
N LEU A 117 -1.71 -13.94 -14.70
CA LEU A 117 -2.47 -15.03 -14.09
C LEU A 117 -3.26 -14.54 -12.87
N ILE A 118 -2.63 -13.79 -11.97
CA ILE A 118 -3.27 -13.24 -10.76
C ILE A 118 -4.30 -12.17 -11.11
N ALA A 119 -4.02 -11.34 -12.12
CA ALA A 119 -4.98 -10.36 -12.62
C ALA A 119 -6.22 -11.02 -13.24
N TYR A 120 -6.04 -12.12 -13.99
CA TYR A 120 -7.15 -12.86 -14.58
C TYR A 120 -7.92 -13.66 -13.54
N TYR A 121 -7.24 -14.23 -12.53
CA TYR A 121 -7.85 -14.89 -11.38
C TYR A 121 -8.90 -14.00 -10.71
N SER A 122 -8.57 -12.73 -10.48
CA SER A 122 -9.50 -11.78 -9.84
C SER A 122 -10.60 -11.20 -10.75
N ARG A 123 -10.60 -11.53 -12.05
CA ARG A 123 -11.53 -10.94 -13.06
C ARG A 123 -12.42 -11.97 -13.75
N PHE A 124 -12.04 -13.24 -13.75
CA PHE A 124 -12.70 -14.28 -14.55
C PHE A 124 -12.98 -15.51 -13.72
N ASP A 125 -14.26 -15.77 -13.47
CA ASP A 125 -14.72 -16.86 -12.60
C ASP A 125 -14.18 -18.24 -13.00
N GLN A 126 -14.10 -18.52 -14.33
CA GLN A 126 -13.61 -19.84 -14.78
C GLN A 126 -12.08 -19.95 -14.66
N VAL A 127 -11.34 -18.84 -14.69
CA VAL A 127 -9.91 -18.83 -14.38
C VAL A 127 -9.71 -19.07 -12.89
N GLU A 128 -10.49 -18.43 -12.04
CA GLU A 128 -10.49 -18.65 -10.59
C GLU A 128 -10.74 -20.15 -10.29
N TYR A 129 -11.85 -20.72 -10.77
CA TYR A 129 -12.17 -22.14 -10.56
C TYR A 129 -11.08 -23.09 -11.07
N LEU A 130 -10.44 -22.77 -12.20
CA LEU A 130 -9.33 -23.58 -12.70
C LEU A 130 -8.13 -23.52 -11.78
N CYS A 131 -7.74 -22.31 -11.37
CA CYS A 131 -6.58 -22.11 -10.50
C CYS A 131 -6.74 -22.81 -9.16
N ASP A 132 -7.92 -22.74 -8.57
CA ASP A 132 -8.24 -23.44 -7.32
C ASP A 132 -8.21 -24.94 -7.50
N CYS A 133 -8.82 -25.46 -8.56
CA CYS A 133 -8.78 -26.87 -8.90
C CYS A 133 -7.34 -27.39 -9.10
N VAL A 134 -6.49 -26.63 -9.77
CA VAL A 134 -5.06 -26.98 -9.95
C VAL A 134 -4.33 -26.91 -8.60
N GLY A 135 -4.63 -25.92 -7.78
CA GLY A 135 -4.04 -25.72 -6.45
C GLY A 135 -4.35 -26.85 -5.46
N GLU A 136 -5.53 -27.50 -5.57
CA GLU A 136 -5.89 -28.67 -4.75
C GLU A 136 -5.02 -29.91 -5.03
N VAL A 137 -4.46 -30.01 -6.22
CA VAL A 137 -3.76 -31.23 -6.66
C VAL A 137 -2.26 -31.03 -6.93
N ILE A 138 -1.82 -29.79 -7.11
CA ILE A 138 -0.42 -29.42 -7.33
C ILE A 138 0.02 -28.45 -6.24
N THR A 139 0.82 -28.92 -5.30
CA THR A 139 1.36 -28.15 -4.19
C THR A 139 2.89 -28.24 -4.17
N PRO A 140 3.61 -27.30 -3.60
CA PRO A 140 3.16 -26.02 -3.04
C PRO A 140 2.77 -25.02 -4.13
N PHE A 141 2.23 -23.89 -3.70
CA PHE A 141 1.72 -22.80 -4.52
C PHE A 141 2.64 -22.36 -5.68
N SER A 142 3.95 -22.26 -5.48
CA SER A 142 4.91 -21.95 -6.55
C SER A 142 4.88 -22.97 -7.70
N ARG A 143 4.61 -24.23 -7.40
CA ARG A 143 4.42 -25.28 -8.42
C ARG A 143 3.09 -25.15 -9.16
N THR A 144 2.05 -24.68 -8.48
CA THR A 144 0.76 -24.38 -9.11
C THR A 144 0.93 -23.28 -10.16
N ILE A 145 1.58 -22.16 -9.79
CA ILE A 145 1.90 -21.08 -10.73
C ILE A 145 2.77 -21.60 -11.89
N ALA A 146 3.82 -22.36 -11.58
CA ALA A 146 4.70 -22.94 -12.59
C ALA A 146 3.94 -23.84 -13.58
N ALA A 147 2.96 -24.60 -13.09
CA ALA A 147 2.13 -25.46 -13.95
C ALA A 147 1.20 -24.62 -14.86
N LEU A 148 0.53 -23.63 -14.31
CA LEU A 148 -0.41 -22.76 -15.03
C LEU A 148 0.31 -21.87 -16.06
N THR A 149 1.40 -21.23 -15.67
CA THR A 149 2.15 -20.32 -16.56
C THR A 149 3.04 -21.06 -17.55
N GLY A 150 3.40 -22.31 -17.28
CA GLY A 150 4.31 -23.12 -18.09
C GLY A 150 5.80 -22.81 -17.84
N HIS A 151 6.11 -21.92 -16.88
CA HIS A 151 7.49 -21.63 -16.51
C HIS A 151 8.07 -22.73 -15.60
N PRO A 152 9.38 -23.02 -15.66
CA PRO A 152 10.03 -23.92 -14.73
C PRO A 152 9.93 -23.42 -13.28
N GLY A 153 9.74 -24.33 -12.30
CA GLY A 153 9.63 -23.99 -10.89
C GLY A 153 10.83 -23.14 -10.38
N ARG A 154 12.04 -23.43 -10.85
CA ARG A 154 13.26 -22.66 -10.53
C ARG A 154 13.21 -21.18 -10.99
N VAL A 155 12.34 -20.85 -11.93
CA VAL A 155 12.12 -19.47 -12.39
C VAL A 155 11.02 -18.81 -11.56
N VAL A 156 9.97 -19.54 -11.24
CA VAL A 156 8.80 -19.02 -10.51
C VAL A 156 9.11 -18.80 -9.03
N GLU A 157 9.77 -19.75 -8.36
CA GLU A 157 10.00 -19.71 -6.92
C GLU A 157 10.72 -18.45 -6.42
N PRO A 158 11.79 -17.96 -7.08
CA PRO A 158 12.42 -16.69 -6.73
C PRO A 158 11.54 -15.45 -6.94
N LEU A 159 10.51 -15.53 -7.78
CA LEU A 159 9.63 -14.40 -8.07
C LEU A 159 8.49 -14.26 -7.06
N VAL A 160 7.98 -15.39 -6.54
CA VAL A 160 6.74 -15.43 -5.72
C VAL A 160 7.00 -15.76 -4.24
N GLY A 161 8.24 -16.03 -3.84
CA GLY A 161 8.59 -16.23 -2.44
C GLY A 161 8.39 -14.96 -1.60
N PRO A 162 8.44 -15.03 -0.26
CA PRO A 162 8.28 -13.87 0.62
C PRO A 162 9.25 -12.72 0.32
N ASP A 163 10.47 -13.05 -0.11
CA ASP A 163 11.50 -12.11 -0.59
C ASP A 163 11.56 -12.05 -2.13
N GLY A 164 10.54 -12.55 -2.83
CA GLY A 164 10.51 -12.63 -4.29
C GLY A 164 10.40 -11.27 -4.96
N ASP A 165 10.94 -11.19 -6.19
CA ASP A 165 11.01 -9.92 -6.92
C ASP A 165 9.64 -9.26 -7.12
N LEU A 166 8.56 -10.04 -7.29
CA LEU A 166 7.20 -9.52 -7.44
C LEU A 166 6.64 -8.92 -6.14
N ILE A 167 7.03 -9.47 -4.99
CA ILE A 167 6.67 -8.93 -3.67
C ILE A 167 7.52 -7.70 -3.36
N VAL A 168 8.84 -7.84 -3.54
CA VAL A 168 9.81 -6.75 -3.29
C VAL A 168 9.60 -5.55 -4.22
N SER A 169 9.03 -5.75 -5.42
CA SER A 169 8.66 -4.65 -6.32
C SER A 169 7.35 -3.95 -5.95
N GLY A 170 6.56 -4.52 -5.06
CA GLY A 170 5.22 -4.03 -4.73
C GLY A 170 4.16 -4.31 -5.80
N LEU A 171 4.46 -5.15 -6.80
CA LEU A 171 3.46 -5.58 -7.81
C LEU A 171 2.49 -6.61 -7.26
N LEU A 172 2.94 -7.43 -6.32
CA LEU A 172 2.10 -8.39 -5.61
C LEU A 172 2.23 -8.17 -4.11
N LYS A 173 1.12 -8.34 -3.42
CA LYS A 173 1.03 -8.45 -1.96
C LYS A 173 0.84 -9.92 -1.61
N LEU A 174 1.58 -10.40 -0.62
CA LEU A 174 1.35 -11.70 0.01
C LEU A 174 0.32 -11.51 1.12
N ASP A 175 -0.75 -12.28 1.10
CA ASP A 175 -1.68 -12.33 2.22
C ASP A 175 -1.12 -13.28 3.29
N GLU A 176 -0.76 -12.72 4.44
CA GLU A 176 -0.14 -13.46 5.54
C GLU A 176 -1.18 -14.27 6.36
N ASP A 177 -2.47 -13.92 6.25
CA ASP A 177 -3.56 -14.58 6.97
C ASP A 177 -4.15 -15.76 6.18
N GLY A 178 -3.70 -16.00 4.96
CA GLY A 178 -4.08 -17.15 4.15
C GLY A 178 -3.55 -18.43 4.77
N ASP A 179 -4.46 -19.33 5.19
CA ASP A 179 -4.12 -20.67 5.65
C ASP A 179 -3.22 -21.36 4.62
N GLU A 180 -2.10 -21.95 5.07
CA GLU A 180 -1.20 -22.75 4.22
C GLU A 180 -1.93 -23.92 3.50
N ILE A 181 -3.15 -24.21 3.90
CA ILE A 181 -3.99 -25.32 3.44
C ILE A 181 -4.92 -24.91 2.30
N SER A 182 -5.25 -23.62 2.14
CA SER A 182 -6.15 -23.16 1.09
C SER A 182 -5.36 -22.85 -0.19
N GLY A 183 -5.31 -23.77 -1.08
CA GLY A 183 -4.88 -23.76 -2.48
C GLY A 183 -4.32 -22.46 -3.08
N PHE A 184 -4.81 -22.06 -4.24
CA PHE A 184 -4.45 -20.79 -4.89
C PHE A 184 -5.13 -19.59 -4.23
N ASN A 185 -6.16 -19.83 -3.46
CA ASN A 185 -7.15 -18.90 -2.96
C ASN A 185 -6.54 -17.80 -2.07
N GLY A 186 -6.56 -16.57 -2.55
CA GLY A 186 -6.31 -15.36 -1.76
C GLY A 186 -4.84 -15.04 -1.42
N ARG A 187 -3.90 -15.94 -1.68
CA ARG A 187 -2.51 -15.78 -1.22
C ARG A 187 -1.76 -14.61 -1.86
N PHE A 188 -2.11 -14.24 -3.08
CA PHE A 188 -1.52 -13.11 -3.79
C PHE A 188 -2.58 -12.15 -4.27
N GLN A 189 -2.34 -10.88 -4.01
CA GLN A 189 -3.20 -9.79 -4.47
C GLN A 189 -2.36 -8.76 -5.22
N ILE A 190 -2.91 -8.22 -6.29
CA ILE A 190 -2.38 -7.02 -6.92
C ILE A 190 -2.86 -5.84 -6.07
N PRO A 191 -1.97 -4.96 -5.59
CA PRO A 191 -2.37 -3.79 -4.81
C PRO A 191 -3.45 -2.98 -5.55
N PRO A 192 -4.48 -2.46 -4.86
CA PRO A 192 -5.62 -1.78 -5.49
C PRO A 192 -5.22 -0.67 -6.45
N ARG A 193 -4.23 0.14 -6.09
CA ARG A 193 -3.70 1.22 -6.94
C ARG A 193 -3.17 0.70 -8.27
N VAL A 194 -2.43 -0.42 -8.27
CA VAL A 194 -1.95 -1.06 -9.49
C VAL A 194 -3.13 -1.63 -10.25
N ASN A 195 -3.98 -2.40 -9.57
CA ASN A 195 -5.11 -3.11 -10.17
C ASN A 195 -6.08 -2.18 -10.90
N ASN A 196 -6.41 -1.02 -10.29
CA ASN A 196 -7.33 0.00 -10.85
C ASN A 196 -6.77 0.69 -12.13
N CYS A 197 -5.47 0.62 -12.36
CA CYS A 197 -4.85 1.20 -13.55
C CYS A 197 -4.64 0.20 -14.69
N LEU A 198 -4.62 -1.12 -14.40
CA LEU A 198 -4.28 -2.12 -15.42
C LEU A 198 -5.28 -2.19 -16.59
N ASP A 199 -6.54 -1.87 -16.37
CA ASP A 199 -7.59 -1.91 -17.38
C ASP A 199 -7.74 -0.59 -18.17
N ARG A 200 -6.89 0.43 -17.89
CA ARG A 200 -6.93 1.73 -18.57
C ARG A 200 -6.04 1.72 -19.80
N GLU A 201 -6.42 2.48 -20.81
CA GLU A 201 -5.56 2.70 -21.98
C GLU A 201 -4.48 3.75 -21.66
N PHE A 202 -3.23 3.44 -22.02
CA PHE A 202 -2.09 4.33 -21.92
C PHE A 202 -1.33 4.35 -23.24
N ALA A 203 -0.93 5.53 -23.70
CA ALA A 203 -0.12 5.67 -24.91
C ALA A 203 1.29 5.11 -24.67
N ASP A 204 1.87 5.38 -23.51
CA ASP A 204 3.24 4.99 -23.16
C ASP A 204 3.41 4.82 -21.63
N PHE A 205 4.61 4.40 -21.23
CA PHE A 205 4.93 4.23 -19.81
C PHE A 205 4.97 5.55 -19.00
N PRO A 206 5.48 6.68 -19.51
CA PRO A 206 5.38 7.97 -18.81
C PRO A 206 3.96 8.35 -18.41
N GLU A 207 2.98 8.13 -19.29
CA GLU A 207 1.56 8.36 -18.98
C GLU A 207 1.06 7.39 -17.90
N MET A 208 1.37 6.11 -18.06
CA MET A 208 1.04 5.07 -17.09
C MET A 208 1.69 5.36 -15.71
N ARG A 209 2.98 5.72 -15.68
CA ARG A 209 3.68 6.11 -14.46
C ARG A 209 3.01 7.27 -13.75
N LYS A 210 2.58 8.30 -14.49
CA LYS A 210 1.82 9.44 -13.94
C LYS A 210 0.50 9.00 -13.33
N ALA A 211 -0.20 8.05 -13.95
CA ALA A 211 -1.45 7.51 -13.40
C ALA A 211 -1.21 6.74 -12.09
N PHE A 212 -0.12 6.00 -11.98
CA PHE A 212 0.25 5.28 -10.76
C PHE A 212 0.72 6.20 -9.62
N LEU A 213 1.53 7.21 -9.91
CA LEU A 213 2.06 8.12 -8.90
C LEU A 213 1.03 9.15 -8.42
N GLY A 214 -0.03 9.36 -9.19
CA GLY A 214 -1.04 10.38 -8.92
C GLY A 214 -0.55 11.80 -9.17
N THR A 215 -1.28 12.77 -8.64
CA THR A 215 -0.95 14.18 -8.76
C THR A 215 0.19 14.53 -7.79
N PRO A 216 1.23 15.25 -8.24
CA PRO A 216 2.26 15.74 -7.35
C PRO A 216 1.68 16.59 -6.21
N LEU A 217 2.24 16.44 -5.03
CA LEU A 217 1.87 17.22 -3.88
C LEU A 217 2.51 18.61 -3.98
N THR A 218 1.70 19.66 -3.82
CA THR A 218 2.14 21.05 -3.82
C THR A 218 1.86 21.70 -2.47
N ALA A 219 2.70 22.64 -2.06
CA ALA A 219 2.49 23.36 -0.81
C ALA A 219 1.29 24.30 -0.91
N ALA A 220 0.42 24.27 0.10
CA ALA A 220 -0.71 25.19 0.23
C ALA A 220 -0.32 26.48 0.96
N ILE A 221 0.83 26.49 1.63
CA ILE A 221 1.35 27.61 2.42
C ILE A 221 2.77 27.97 1.99
N ARG A 222 3.23 29.16 2.37
CA ARG A 222 4.50 29.72 1.91
C ARG A 222 5.65 29.31 2.83
N ALA A 223 6.87 29.33 2.30
CA ALA A 223 8.09 29.07 3.07
C ALA A 223 8.23 30.04 4.28
N ASP A 224 7.80 31.30 4.13
CA ASP A 224 7.84 32.31 5.20
C ASP A 224 6.97 31.95 6.42
N ASP A 225 6.03 31.00 6.27
CA ASP A 225 5.23 30.53 7.40
C ASP A 225 6.05 29.65 8.36
N TYR A 226 7.19 29.19 7.89
CA TYR A 226 8.14 28.37 8.63
C TYR A 226 9.42 29.10 9.05
N ASP A 227 9.41 30.45 9.12
CA ASP A 227 10.55 31.23 9.58
C ASP A 227 11.05 30.85 10.98
N HIS A 228 10.16 30.34 11.84
CA HIS A 228 10.52 29.86 13.19
C HIS A 228 11.34 28.57 13.19
N VAL A 229 11.39 27.88 12.08
CA VAL A 229 12.20 26.66 11.83
C VAL A 229 13.03 26.82 10.55
N GLU A 230 13.43 28.04 10.21
CA GLU A 230 14.17 28.36 9.00
C GLU A 230 15.44 27.52 8.85
N THR A 231 16.23 27.38 9.92
CA THR A 231 17.45 26.56 9.91
C THR A 231 17.17 25.10 9.56
N ASP A 232 16.14 24.52 10.15
CA ASP A 232 15.75 23.14 9.91
C ASP A 232 15.15 22.98 8.51
N ARG A 233 14.32 23.91 8.08
CA ARG A 233 13.75 23.97 6.73
C ARG A 233 14.84 23.99 5.66
N ASP A 234 15.83 24.86 5.82
CA ASP A 234 16.93 25.01 4.87
C ASP A 234 17.87 23.80 4.88
N LEU A 235 18.08 23.18 6.05
CA LEU A 235 18.81 21.91 6.17
C LEU A 235 18.10 20.79 5.42
N ILE A 236 16.77 20.60 5.60
CA ILE A 236 15.99 19.62 4.87
C ILE A 236 16.11 19.84 3.37
N ALA A 237 15.88 21.07 2.90
CA ALA A 237 15.97 21.39 1.47
C ALA A 237 17.39 21.15 0.92
N GLY A 238 18.42 21.44 1.72
CA GLY A 238 19.81 21.17 1.39
C GLY A 238 20.12 19.68 1.23
N VAL A 239 19.66 18.84 2.18
CA VAL A 239 19.82 17.38 2.14
C VAL A 239 19.09 16.79 0.93
N LEU A 240 17.84 17.19 0.69
CA LEU A 240 17.06 16.75 -0.46
C LEU A 240 17.74 17.07 -1.80
N ARG A 241 18.23 18.31 -1.95
CA ARG A 241 18.92 18.77 -3.15
C ARG A 241 20.25 18.04 -3.37
N GLY A 242 21.00 17.84 -2.29
CA GLY A 242 22.27 17.09 -2.32
C GLY A 242 22.05 15.64 -2.72
N ALA A 243 21.10 14.95 -2.09
CA ALA A 243 20.75 13.58 -2.38
C ALA A 243 20.31 13.37 -3.84
N ALA A 244 19.45 14.26 -4.34
CA ALA A 244 18.98 14.21 -5.73
C ALA A 244 20.12 14.41 -6.74
N ARG A 245 21.04 15.37 -6.46
CA ARG A 245 22.22 15.64 -7.30
C ARG A 245 23.17 14.43 -7.37
N GLU A 246 23.39 13.78 -6.24
CA GLU A 246 24.32 12.65 -6.11
C GLU A 246 23.69 11.31 -6.49
N GLY A 247 22.36 11.26 -6.62
CA GLY A 247 21.63 9.99 -6.80
C GLY A 247 21.78 9.07 -5.59
N ALA A 248 21.83 9.68 -4.38
CA ALA A 248 22.06 8.96 -3.15
C ALA A 248 20.85 8.09 -2.78
N ALA A 249 21.09 6.80 -2.52
CA ALA A 249 20.06 5.88 -2.03
C ALA A 249 19.95 5.93 -0.51
N GLY A 250 18.78 5.56 0.02
CA GLY A 250 18.56 5.41 1.46
C GLY A 250 18.47 6.74 2.23
N VAL A 251 18.14 7.83 1.57
CA VAL A 251 17.97 9.14 2.22
C VAL A 251 16.56 9.25 2.79
N ASN A 252 16.45 9.25 4.13
CA ASN A 252 15.19 9.28 4.87
C ASN A 252 15.18 10.46 5.83
N ILE A 253 14.17 11.32 5.73
CA ILE A 253 14.00 12.49 6.58
C ILE A 253 12.69 12.33 7.35
N LEU A 254 12.76 12.33 8.67
CA LEU A 254 11.60 12.21 9.56
C LEU A 254 11.23 13.57 10.15
N LEU A 255 10.00 14.00 9.93
CA LEU A 255 9.39 15.12 10.64
C LEU A 255 8.40 14.58 11.67
N TYR A 256 8.61 14.87 12.95
CA TYR A 256 7.73 14.41 14.01
C TYR A 256 7.24 15.55 14.90
N GLY A 257 6.13 15.34 15.61
CA GLY A 257 5.54 16.35 16.48
C GLY A 257 4.02 16.24 16.53
N GLN A 258 3.37 17.12 17.25
CA GLN A 258 1.93 17.07 17.50
C GLN A 258 1.10 17.06 16.20
N PRO A 259 -0.07 16.35 16.18
CA PRO A 259 -0.99 16.39 15.05
C PRO A 259 -1.38 17.84 14.70
N GLY A 260 -1.43 18.15 13.41
CA GLY A 260 -1.79 19.49 12.92
C GLY A 260 -0.73 20.56 13.09
N SER A 261 0.52 20.22 13.43
CA SER A 261 1.64 21.16 13.50
C SER A 261 2.13 21.65 12.15
N GLY A 262 1.75 21.01 11.04
CA GLY A 262 2.13 21.39 9.68
C GLY A 262 3.27 20.54 9.09
N LYS A 263 3.56 19.36 9.63
CA LYS A 263 4.63 18.46 9.15
C LYS A 263 4.52 18.16 7.65
N THR A 264 3.35 17.74 7.21
CA THR A 264 3.06 17.40 5.81
C THR A 264 3.26 18.62 4.89
N GLU A 265 2.84 19.80 5.32
CA GLU A 265 3.05 21.03 4.54
C GLU A 265 4.53 21.45 4.53
N LEU A 266 5.28 21.27 5.63
CA LEU A 266 6.72 21.51 5.65
C LEU A 266 7.48 20.60 4.69
N CYS A 267 7.06 19.31 4.58
CA CYS A 267 7.59 18.39 3.58
C CYS A 267 7.41 18.93 2.15
N LYS A 268 6.21 19.45 1.84
CA LYS A 268 5.91 20.02 0.52
C LYS A 268 6.74 21.26 0.24
N VAL A 269 6.81 22.20 1.18
CA VAL A 269 7.60 23.44 1.07
C VAL A 269 9.08 23.13 0.86
N THR A 270 9.64 22.18 1.60
CA THR A 270 11.07 21.83 1.51
C THR A 270 11.41 21.08 0.22
N ALA A 271 10.50 20.22 -0.27
CA ALA A 271 10.65 19.56 -1.55
C ALA A 271 10.63 20.58 -2.71
N GLU A 272 9.70 21.53 -2.71
CA GLU A 272 9.64 22.62 -3.69
C GLU A 272 10.91 23.50 -3.63
N ALA A 273 11.38 23.85 -2.45
CA ALA A 273 12.62 24.61 -2.27
C ALA A 273 13.87 23.85 -2.74
N ALA A 274 13.84 22.52 -2.70
CA ALA A 274 14.87 21.66 -3.25
C ALA A 274 14.77 21.46 -4.78
N GLY A 275 13.69 21.91 -5.42
CA GLY A 275 13.42 21.69 -6.84
C GLY A 275 12.97 20.26 -7.16
N LEU A 276 12.39 19.55 -6.17
CA LEU A 276 11.92 18.19 -6.33
C LEU A 276 10.39 18.14 -6.46
N THR A 277 9.93 17.24 -7.31
CA THR A 277 8.51 16.86 -7.39
C THR A 277 8.22 15.86 -6.29
N LEU A 278 7.30 16.19 -5.38
CA LEU A 278 6.91 15.34 -4.26
C LEU A 278 5.66 14.52 -4.61
N TYR A 279 5.73 13.21 -4.41
CA TYR A 279 4.60 12.30 -4.58
C TYR A 279 4.19 11.69 -3.25
N GLY A 280 2.88 11.55 -3.00
CA GLY A 280 2.37 10.82 -1.85
C GLY A 280 2.41 9.31 -2.09
N ALA A 281 2.71 8.54 -1.05
CA ALA A 281 2.59 7.09 -1.06
C ALA A 281 1.82 6.63 0.18
N GLY A 282 1.09 5.51 0.06
CA GLY A 282 0.28 4.96 1.15
C GLY A 282 -1.08 5.64 1.35
N GLU A 283 -1.46 6.58 0.47
CA GLU A 283 -2.78 7.20 0.45
C GLU A 283 -3.54 6.74 -0.81
N ASP A 284 -4.65 6.02 -0.66
CA ASP A 284 -5.46 5.63 -1.82
C ASP A 284 -6.33 6.80 -2.29
N ALA A 285 -6.15 7.16 -3.55
CA ALA A 285 -6.95 8.18 -4.21
C ALA A 285 -8.34 7.62 -4.63
N GLY A 286 -9.09 6.99 -3.72
CA GLY A 286 -10.44 6.62 -4.10
C GLY A 286 -11.18 5.51 -3.36
N THR A 287 -10.60 4.81 -2.42
CA THR A 287 -11.31 3.84 -1.61
C THR A 287 -11.33 4.27 -0.14
N GLN A 288 -12.54 4.44 0.42
CA GLN A 288 -12.76 4.75 1.85
C GLN A 288 -12.52 3.55 2.79
N ALA A 289 -11.84 2.51 2.34
CA ALA A 289 -11.44 1.41 3.20
C ALA A 289 -10.12 1.79 3.88
N GLU A 290 -10.04 1.62 5.20
CA GLU A 290 -8.77 1.65 5.92
C GLU A 290 -7.81 0.70 5.22
N GLN A 291 -6.79 1.27 4.56
CA GLN A 291 -5.79 0.44 3.89
C GLN A 291 -5.08 -0.41 4.93
N ASP A 292 -5.07 -1.70 4.69
CA ASP A 292 -4.18 -2.61 5.38
C ASP A 292 -2.74 -2.09 5.29
N ARG A 293 -2.03 -2.07 6.40
CA ARG A 293 -0.66 -1.55 6.55
C ARG A 293 0.34 -2.17 5.60
N ALA A 294 0.17 -3.46 5.29
CA ALA A 294 0.98 -4.13 4.28
C ALA A 294 0.72 -3.55 2.88
N ALA A 295 -0.52 -3.15 2.58
CA ALA A 295 -0.85 -2.48 1.33
C ALA A 295 -0.22 -1.09 1.23
N ARG A 296 -0.20 -0.30 2.32
CA ARG A 296 0.47 1.01 2.36
C ARG A 296 1.97 0.89 2.12
N LEU A 297 2.61 -0.13 2.71
CA LEU A 297 4.04 -0.37 2.52
C LEU A 297 4.34 -0.86 1.09
N ALA A 298 3.50 -1.73 0.54
CA ALA A 298 3.61 -2.18 -0.85
C ALA A 298 3.47 -1.00 -1.84
N ASP A 299 2.52 -0.08 -1.58
CA ASP A 299 2.34 1.13 -2.38
C ASP A 299 3.57 2.06 -2.33
N LEU A 300 4.17 2.24 -1.15
CA LEU A 300 5.42 2.98 -1.00
C LEU A 300 6.53 2.36 -1.85
N VAL A 301 6.75 1.05 -1.71
CA VAL A 301 7.80 0.34 -2.45
C VAL A 301 7.58 0.42 -3.95
N PHE A 302 6.35 0.25 -4.40
CA PHE A 302 5.99 0.37 -5.80
C PHE A 302 6.26 1.79 -6.32
N SER A 303 5.86 2.83 -5.58
CA SER A 303 6.12 4.23 -5.92
C SER A 303 7.63 4.51 -6.01
N LEU A 304 8.42 4.01 -5.06
CA LEU A 304 9.88 4.14 -5.08
C LEU A 304 10.51 3.44 -6.30
N ARG A 305 10.02 2.27 -6.70
CA ARG A 305 10.47 1.55 -7.89
C ARG A 305 10.15 2.32 -9.18
N LEU A 306 8.95 2.88 -9.28
CA LEU A 306 8.55 3.70 -10.42
C LEU A 306 9.38 4.98 -10.56
N LEU A 307 9.92 5.48 -9.46
CA LEU A 307 10.77 6.68 -9.41
C LEU A 307 12.26 6.35 -9.49
N ALA A 308 12.64 5.07 -9.56
CA ALA A 308 14.03 4.67 -9.69
C ALA A 308 14.67 5.34 -10.93
N GLY A 309 15.82 6.01 -10.72
CA GLY A 309 16.49 6.79 -11.76
C GLY A 309 15.96 8.22 -11.96
N SER A 310 14.89 8.63 -11.30
CA SER A 310 14.41 10.01 -11.31
C SER A 310 15.32 10.90 -10.45
N LYS A 311 15.86 11.96 -11.04
CA LYS A 311 16.76 12.90 -10.35
C LYS A 311 16.05 14.07 -9.66
N ASN A 312 14.76 14.23 -9.88
CA ASN A 312 13.99 15.38 -9.42
C ASN A 312 12.70 14.94 -8.68
N ALA A 313 12.72 13.78 -8.05
CA ALA A 313 11.56 13.26 -7.34
C ALA A 313 11.90 12.94 -5.88
N ALA A 314 10.90 13.06 -5.02
CA ALA A 314 10.89 12.59 -3.64
C ALA A 314 9.51 11.99 -3.32
N VAL A 315 9.45 11.16 -2.29
CA VAL A 315 8.21 10.54 -1.83
C VAL A 315 7.90 11.00 -0.42
N LEU A 316 6.64 11.29 -0.15
CA LEU A 316 6.10 11.55 1.19
C LEU A 316 5.32 10.31 1.64
N PHE A 317 5.62 9.82 2.84
CA PHE A 317 4.85 8.81 3.55
C PHE A 317 4.37 9.40 4.87
N ASP A 318 3.06 9.62 4.97
CA ASP A 318 2.44 10.23 6.15
C ASP A 318 2.10 9.16 7.19
N GLU A 319 2.19 9.52 8.48
CA GLU A 319 1.86 8.65 9.63
C GLU A 319 2.68 7.33 9.66
N MET A 320 4.01 7.51 9.74
CA MET A 320 4.95 6.37 9.77
C MET A 320 4.69 5.40 10.92
N GLU A 321 4.16 5.86 12.04
CA GLU A 321 3.80 5.06 13.21
C GLU A 321 2.87 3.90 12.86
N ASP A 322 1.98 4.07 11.91
CA ASP A 322 1.07 3.01 11.48
C ASP A 322 1.79 1.80 10.89
N VAL A 323 2.93 2.02 10.25
CA VAL A 323 3.75 0.96 9.66
C VAL A 323 4.85 0.50 10.60
N ALA A 324 5.42 1.41 11.40
CA ALA A 324 6.55 1.15 12.27
C ALA A 324 6.17 0.49 13.61
N SER A 325 5.01 0.81 14.18
CA SER A 325 4.57 0.31 15.50
C SER A 325 4.23 -1.19 15.51
N GLN A 326 3.83 -1.76 14.41
CA GLN A 326 3.48 -3.19 14.32
C GLN A 326 4.66 -4.14 14.08
N LEU A 327 5.84 -3.63 13.86
CA LEU A 327 7.03 -4.44 13.65
C LEU A 327 7.47 -5.21 14.91
N ILE A 328 6.87 -4.92 16.06
CA ILE A 328 7.20 -5.53 17.35
C ILE A 328 6.73 -7.00 17.43
N GLY A 329 5.80 -7.44 16.57
CA GLY A 329 5.21 -8.78 16.64
C GLY A 329 5.60 -9.80 15.57
N ARG A 330 6.15 -9.40 14.42
CA ARG A 330 6.39 -10.30 13.27
C ARG A 330 7.73 -10.02 12.59
N GLY A 331 8.69 -10.93 12.71
CA GLY A 331 10.08 -10.75 12.28
C GLY A 331 10.31 -10.48 10.77
N GLY A 332 9.43 -10.94 9.88
CA GLY A 332 9.57 -10.74 8.41
C GLY A 332 9.32 -9.31 7.96
N SER A 333 8.30 -8.65 8.50
CA SER A 333 7.93 -7.28 8.17
C SER A 333 9.01 -6.26 8.55
N LYS A 334 9.73 -6.50 9.65
CA LYS A 334 10.82 -5.63 10.14
C LYS A 334 12.02 -5.59 9.18
N LEU A 335 12.44 -6.75 8.67
CA LEU A 335 13.54 -6.85 7.71
C LEU A 335 13.19 -6.13 6.40
N TYR A 336 11.93 -6.22 5.97
CA TYR A 336 11.46 -5.59 4.75
C TYR A 336 11.49 -4.06 4.84
N LEU A 337 10.93 -3.46 5.89
CA LEU A 337 11.00 -2.00 6.08
C LEU A 337 12.44 -1.50 6.19
N ASN A 338 13.31 -2.22 6.90
CA ASN A 338 14.72 -1.86 6.99
C ASN A 338 15.39 -1.81 5.61
N ARG A 339 15.10 -2.78 4.73
CA ARG A 339 15.60 -2.78 3.35
C ARG A 339 15.08 -1.58 2.54
N VAL A 340 13.80 -1.21 2.73
CA VAL A 340 13.21 -0.04 2.08
C VAL A 340 13.96 1.22 2.51
N LEU A 341 14.16 1.42 3.80
CA LEU A 341 14.89 2.56 4.35
C LEU A 341 16.33 2.65 3.84
N GLU A 342 17.03 1.51 3.74
CA GLU A 342 18.43 1.48 3.33
C GLU A 342 18.63 1.61 1.80
N ARG A 343 17.61 1.32 0.99
CA ARG A 343 17.75 1.18 -0.47
C ARG A 343 16.77 2.03 -1.28
N SER A 344 16.04 2.95 -0.64
CA SER A 344 15.14 3.85 -1.38
C SER A 344 15.92 4.60 -2.47
N PRO A 345 15.52 4.50 -3.75
CA PRO A 345 16.28 5.08 -4.87
C PRO A 345 16.12 6.60 -4.98
N VAL A 346 15.14 7.17 -4.28
CA VAL A 346 14.89 8.61 -4.19
C VAL A 346 14.67 8.98 -2.72
N PRO A 347 14.88 10.23 -2.32
CA PRO A 347 14.61 10.68 -0.95
C PRO A 347 13.18 10.42 -0.51
N VAL A 348 13.03 9.98 0.74
CA VAL A 348 11.72 9.78 1.39
C VAL A 348 11.58 10.70 2.57
N LEU A 349 10.49 11.46 2.58
CA LEU A 349 10.04 12.28 3.69
C LEU A 349 8.99 11.50 4.47
N TRP A 350 9.22 11.34 5.75
CA TRP A 350 8.34 10.63 6.67
C TRP A 350 7.73 11.61 7.65
N THR A 351 6.47 11.44 8.00
CA THR A 351 5.89 12.17 9.14
C THR A 351 5.48 11.21 10.24
N SER A 352 5.47 11.69 11.48
CA SER A 352 4.92 10.95 12.61
C SER A 352 4.32 11.89 13.64
N ASN A 353 3.23 11.45 14.25
CA ASN A 353 2.59 12.14 15.36
C ASN A 353 3.17 11.72 16.71
N ASN A 354 3.76 10.53 16.77
CA ASN A 354 4.30 9.96 18.01
C ASN A 354 5.62 9.20 17.75
N ILE A 355 6.75 9.85 18.03
CA ILE A 355 8.08 9.25 17.85
C ILE A 355 8.31 8.04 18.77
N HIS A 356 7.62 7.95 19.93
CA HIS A 356 7.79 6.86 20.89
C HIS A 356 7.20 5.54 20.39
N GLU A 357 6.34 5.57 19.40
CA GLU A 357 5.79 4.37 18.76
C GLU A 357 6.71 3.79 17.68
N ILE A 358 7.73 4.54 17.26
CA ILE A 358 8.66 4.11 16.22
C ILE A 358 9.81 3.30 16.83
N ASP A 359 10.06 2.12 16.25
CA ASP A 359 11.20 1.27 16.69
C ASP A 359 12.54 2.03 16.57
N PRO A 360 13.37 2.02 17.63
CA PRO A 360 14.70 2.65 17.60
C PRO A 360 15.61 2.16 16.44
N ALA A 361 15.41 0.93 15.95
CA ALA A 361 16.15 0.41 14.79
C ALA A 361 15.79 1.15 13.49
N VAL A 362 14.53 1.60 13.37
CA VAL A 362 14.05 2.44 12.27
C VAL A 362 14.63 3.85 12.39
N LEU A 363 14.57 4.44 13.59
CA LEU A 363 15.11 5.79 13.84
C LEU A 363 16.60 5.91 13.52
N ARG A 364 17.40 4.88 13.76
CA ARG A 364 18.84 4.86 13.43
C ARG A 364 19.12 4.90 11.91
N ARG A 365 18.11 4.64 11.08
CA ARG A 365 18.22 4.69 9.61
C ARG A 365 17.71 5.99 9.02
N MET A 366 17.27 6.93 9.86
CA MET A 366 16.95 8.29 9.43
C MET A 366 18.21 9.07 9.17
N THR A 367 18.30 9.67 7.99
CA THR A 367 19.37 10.63 7.66
C THR A 367 19.23 11.91 8.48
N LEU A 368 17.98 12.30 8.75
CA LEU A 368 17.65 13.48 9.53
C LEU A 368 16.33 13.24 10.26
N ALA A 369 16.23 13.66 11.52
CA ALA A 369 14.99 13.65 12.28
C ALA A 369 14.79 15.02 12.94
N ILE A 370 13.66 15.67 12.67
CA ILE A 370 13.35 17.02 13.13
C ILE A 370 12.01 17.06 13.85
N GLU A 371 12.02 17.63 15.04
CA GLU A 371 10.81 17.89 15.81
C GLU A 371 10.16 19.20 15.39
N LEU A 372 8.94 19.12 14.86
CA LEU A 372 8.15 20.30 14.55
C LEU A 372 7.30 20.69 15.78
N ARG A 373 7.81 21.62 16.55
CA ARG A 373 7.15 22.17 17.73
C ARG A 373 6.06 23.17 17.36
N LEU A 374 5.22 23.50 18.33
CA LEU A 374 4.24 24.56 18.16
C LEU A 374 4.91 25.89 17.80
N PRO A 375 4.39 26.65 16.83
CA PRO A 375 4.91 27.94 16.49
C PRO A 375 4.88 28.90 17.70
N PRO A 376 5.90 29.76 17.90
CA PRO A 376 5.85 30.78 18.93
C PRO A 376 4.73 31.81 18.69
N ALA A 377 4.31 32.54 19.73
CA ALA A 377 3.14 33.43 19.66
C ALA A 377 3.18 34.42 18.47
N ARG A 378 4.34 34.99 18.18
CA ARG A 378 4.51 35.90 17.02
C ARG A 378 4.21 35.21 15.69
N GLN A 379 4.58 33.95 15.53
CA GLN A 379 4.30 33.18 14.32
C GLN A 379 2.85 32.73 14.28
N ARG A 380 2.26 32.35 15.43
CA ARG A 380 0.82 32.05 15.54
C ARG A 380 -0.03 33.24 15.14
N GLU A 381 0.37 34.45 15.49
CA GLU A 381 -0.31 35.67 15.06
C GLU A 381 -0.30 35.83 13.53
N ARG A 382 0.85 35.62 12.88
CA ARG A 382 0.95 35.67 11.41
C ARG A 382 0.05 34.61 10.75
N ILE A 383 0.04 33.38 11.30
CA ILE A 383 -0.81 32.29 10.83
C ILE A 383 -2.29 32.64 11.02
N LEU A 384 -2.69 33.11 12.20
CA LEU A 384 -4.08 33.55 12.51
C LEU A 384 -4.54 34.64 11.56
N ARG A 385 -3.69 35.64 11.29
CA ARG A 385 -4.00 36.74 10.35
C ARG A 385 -4.33 36.19 8.96
N ARG A 386 -3.47 35.35 8.40
CA ARG A 386 -3.69 34.74 7.08
C ARG A 386 -4.94 33.85 7.04
N LEU A 387 -5.15 33.05 8.08
CA LEU A 387 -6.31 32.18 8.17
C LEU A 387 -7.59 33.01 8.33
N SER A 388 -7.57 34.11 9.10
CA SER A 388 -8.72 35.02 9.25
C SER A 388 -9.09 35.69 7.93
N ASP A 389 -8.10 36.13 7.16
CA ASP A 389 -8.31 36.71 5.83
C ASP A 389 -8.91 35.65 4.87
N ARG A 390 -8.32 34.43 4.86
CA ARG A 390 -8.80 33.32 4.02
C ARG A 390 -10.24 32.93 4.32
N HIS A 391 -10.62 32.92 5.59
CA HIS A 391 -11.95 32.52 6.02
C HIS A 391 -12.94 33.68 6.15
N GLY A 392 -12.50 34.90 5.91
CA GLY A 392 -13.33 36.09 5.98
C GLY A 392 -13.80 36.45 7.40
N VAL A 393 -13.06 36.03 8.43
CA VAL A 393 -13.33 36.39 9.83
C VAL A 393 -12.58 37.69 10.13
N ARG A 394 -13.32 38.76 10.42
CA ARG A 394 -12.71 40.05 10.75
C ARG A 394 -12.23 40.07 12.19
N LEU A 395 -10.91 40.14 12.38
CA LEU A 395 -10.24 40.27 13.67
C LEU A 395 -9.36 41.51 13.64
N SER A 396 -9.38 42.33 14.71
CA SER A 396 -8.46 43.45 14.88
C SER A 396 -7.05 42.95 15.23
N GLU A 397 -6.05 43.82 15.05
CA GLU A 397 -4.67 43.50 15.40
C GLU A 397 -4.51 43.12 16.89
N GLN A 398 -5.23 43.82 17.79
CA GLN A 398 -5.25 43.48 19.22
C GLN A 398 -5.86 42.14 19.51
N GLU A 399 -6.91 41.75 18.80
CA GLU A 399 -7.54 40.41 18.94
C GLU A 399 -6.63 39.30 18.40
N LEU A 400 -5.95 39.50 17.27
CA LEU A 400 -5.00 38.55 16.71
C LEU A 400 -3.84 38.32 17.67
N GLU A 401 -3.23 39.42 18.22
CA GLU A 401 -2.14 39.34 19.20
C GLU A 401 -2.63 38.64 20.48
N GLY A 402 -3.83 39.00 20.99
CA GLY A 402 -4.42 38.40 22.18
C GLY A 402 -4.69 36.90 22.02
N LEU A 403 -5.27 36.49 20.89
CA LEU A 403 -5.52 35.09 20.58
C LEU A 403 -4.20 34.32 20.46
N ALA A 404 -3.20 34.84 19.75
CA ALA A 404 -1.91 34.23 19.57
C ALA A 404 -1.15 33.99 20.87
N ARG A 405 -1.33 34.84 21.87
CA ARG A 405 -0.73 34.66 23.20
C ARG A 405 -1.48 33.67 24.08
N LYS A 406 -2.80 33.65 23.98
CA LYS A 406 -3.67 32.81 24.83
C LYS A 406 -3.80 31.38 24.34
N ILE A 407 -3.75 31.18 23.01
CA ILE A 407 -4.04 29.88 22.39
C ILE A 407 -2.73 29.19 22.01
N ASP A 408 -2.32 28.22 22.83
CA ASP A 408 -1.25 27.28 22.51
C ASP A 408 -1.81 26.13 21.67
N ALA A 409 -2.04 26.41 20.38
CA ALA A 409 -2.67 25.48 19.46
C ALA A 409 -1.88 25.33 18.15
N THR A 410 -2.05 24.18 17.52
CA THR A 410 -1.50 23.92 16.18
C THR A 410 -2.25 24.75 15.13
N PRO A 411 -1.62 25.02 13.96
CA PRO A 411 -2.27 25.71 12.85
C PRO A 411 -3.61 25.12 12.44
N ALA A 412 -3.74 23.80 12.47
CA ALA A 412 -5.00 23.10 12.14
C ALA A 412 -6.12 23.42 13.15
N ILE A 413 -5.80 23.46 14.43
CA ILE A 413 -6.78 23.84 15.48
C ILE A 413 -7.20 25.31 15.32
N MET A 414 -6.24 26.19 15.03
CA MET A 414 -6.54 27.62 14.79
C MET A 414 -7.44 27.81 13.56
N GLU A 415 -7.21 27.09 12.48
CA GLU A 415 -8.05 27.12 11.28
C GLU A 415 -9.46 26.64 11.57
N ASN A 416 -9.61 25.50 12.26
CA ASN A 416 -10.94 24.99 12.63
C ASN A 416 -11.68 25.91 13.57
N ALA A 417 -10.99 26.58 14.50
CA ALA A 417 -11.60 27.57 15.38
C ALA A 417 -12.13 28.80 14.61
N LEU A 418 -11.38 29.27 13.60
CA LEU A 418 -11.84 30.33 12.71
C LEU A 418 -13.04 29.91 11.87
N LYS A 419 -13.05 28.67 11.34
CA LYS A 419 -14.21 28.11 10.64
C LYS A 419 -15.45 28.08 11.54
N ALA A 420 -15.27 27.64 12.80
CA ALA A 420 -16.37 27.60 13.77
C ALA A 420 -16.91 29.00 14.09
N ALA A 421 -16.03 29.98 14.31
CA ALA A 421 -16.42 31.37 14.54
C ALA A 421 -17.18 31.97 13.34
N ARG A 422 -16.71 31.68 12.11
CA ARG A 422 -17.40 32.10 10.89
C ARG A 422 -18.81 31.51 10.79
N TYR A 423 -18.96 30.20 11.03
CA TYR A 423 -20.28 29.54 10.96
C TYR A 423 -21.24 30.05 12.05
N ALA A 424 -20.70 30.42 13.21
CA ALA A 424 -21.49 31.02 14.28
C ALA A 424 -21.79 32.50 14.08
N GLY A 425 -21.21 33.18 13.07
CA GLY A 425 -21.29 34.61 12.89
C GLY A 425 -20.71 35.43 14.04
N GLN A 426 -19.65 34.91 14.71
CA GLN A 426 -19.06 35.49 15.91
C GLN A 426 -17.56 35.80 15.69
N GLY A 427 -17.00 36.68 16.53
CA GLY A 427 -15.60 37.15 16.44
C GLY A 427 -14.63 36.37 17.35
N ALA A 428 -13.63 37.11 17.86
CA ALA A 428 -12.48 36.57 18.60
C ALA A 428 -12.84 35.66 19.78
N GLY A 429 -13.89 35.98 20.56
CA GLY A 429 -14.30 35.15 21.68
C GLY A 429 -14.80 33.75 21.30
N ALA A 430 -15.37 33.58 20.10
CA ALA A 430 -15.73 32.27 19.59
C ALA A 430 -14.51 31.48 19.13
N VAL A 431 -13.52 32.14 18.51
CA VAL A 431 -12.24 31.52 18.12
C VAL A 431 -11.53 31.01 19.36
N GLU A 432 -11.41 31.81 20.41
CA GLU A 432 -10.79 31.42 21.68
C GLU A 432 -11.46 30.20 22.32
N ARG A 433 -12.80 30.22 22.42
CA ARG A 433 -13.56 29.10 23.00
C ARG A 433 -13.41 27.81 22.19
N ALA A 434 -13.53 27.90 20.87
CA ALA A 434 -13.41 26.76 19.98
C ALA A 434 -12.01 26.14 20.04
N ALA A 435 -10.95 26.95 19.93
CA ALA A 435 -9.56 26.48 20.01
C ALA A 435 -9.26 25.87 21.36
N SER A 436 -9.58 26.55 22.48
CA SER A 436 -9.35 26.05 23.83
C SER A 436 -10.13 24.77 24.14
N GLY A 437 -11.33 24.59 23.56
CA GLY A 437 -12.12 23.36 23.66
C GLY A 437 -11.40 22.16 23.03
N VAL A 438 -10.88 22.35 21.81
CA VAL A 438 -10.14 21.29 21.08
C VAL A 438 -8.82 20.98 21.76
N VAL A 439 -8.06 22.01 22.17
CA VAL A 439 -6.77 21.82 22.90
C VAL A 439 -6.99 20.99 24.16
N ARG A 440 -8.01 21.30 24.96
CA ARG A 440 -8.34 20.50 26.15
C ARG A 440 -8.71 19.05 25.82
N ALA A 441 -9.48 18.84 24.78
CA ALA A 441 -9.86 17.49 24.35
C ALA A 441 -8.64 16.65 23.91
N VAL A 442 -7.74 17.26 23.15
CA VAL A 442 -6.51 16.58 22.63
C VAL A 442 -5.50 16.33 23.74
N SER A 443 -5.31 17.28 24.65
CA SER A 443 -4.32 17.14 25.75
C SER A 443 -4.80 16.22 26.88
N GLY A 444 -6.01 15.65 26.80
CA GLY A 444 -6.55 14.78 27.84
C GLY A 444 -6.80 15.50 29.19
N ALA A 445 -6.60 16.79 29.25
CA ALA A 445 -6.76 17.61 30.46
C ALA A 445 -8.23 17.75 30.94
N GLY A 446 -9.16 17.10 30.24
CA GLY A 446 -10.56 17.03 30.65
C GLY A 446 -10.90 15.80 31.53
N ALA A 447 -10.01 14.78 31.58
CA ALA A 447 -10.26 13.53 32.32
C ALA A 447 -9.49 13.42 33.65
N ARG A 448 -8.51 14.31 33.86
CA ARG A 448 -7.84 14.48 35.15
C ARG A 448 -7.91 15.96 35.53
N GLY A 449 -9.11 16.40 35.87
CA GLY A 449 -9.25 17.57 36.71
C GLY A 449 -8.55 17.27 38.00
N VAL A 450 -7.30 17.71 38.15
CA VAL A 450 -6.87 18.16 39.43
C VAL A 450 -7.82 19.31 39.73
N SER A 451 -8.88 19.06 40.50
CA SER A 451 -9.65 20.09 41.14
C SER A 451 -8.63 20.92 41.90
N THR A 452 -8.27 22.07 41.36
CA THR A 452 -7.73 23.15 42.17
C THR A 452 -8.94 23.69 42.92
N ASP A 453 -9.50 22.87 43.78
CA ASP A 453 -10.33 23.34 44.86
C ASP A 453 -9.40 24.24 45.68
N PRO A 454 -9.65 25.55 45.79
CA PRO A 454 -8.80 26.46 46.55
C PRO A 454 -8.73 26.05 48.04
N ASP A 455 -9.61 25.15 48.48
CA ASP A 455 -9.67 24.62 49.85
C ASP A 455 -8.95 23.27 50.00
N PHE A 456 -8.36 22.68 48.94
CA PHE A 456 -7.57 21.44 49.06
C PHE A 456 -6.11 21.75 49.39
N ASP A 457 -5.73 21.54 50.67
CA ASP A 457 -4.33 21.57 51.11
C ASP A 457 -3.76 20.13 51.10
N PRO A 458 -2.81 19.80 50.18
CA PRO A 458 -2.19 18.46 50.14
C PRO A 458 -1.52 18.04 51.46
N LYS A 459 -1.15 19.00 52.31
CA LYS A 459 -0.53 18.74 53.63
C LYS A 459 -1.51 18.22 54.68
N LEU A 460 -2.81 18.35 54.41
CA LEU A 460 -3.88 17.81 55.28
C LEU A 460 -4.33 16.41 54.85
N ALA A 461 -3.86 15.89 53.71
CA ALA A 461 -4.13 14.52 53.30
C ALA A 461 -3.24 13.57 54.08
N SER A 462 -3.81 12.80 55.01
CA SER A 462 -3.10 11.71 55.70
C SER A 462 -3.03 10.51 54.71
N ALA A 463 -1.89 10.25 54.15
CA ALA A 463 -1.62 9.06 53.34
C ALA A 463 -0.42 8.32 53.96
N ASP A 464 -0.46 7.00 53.96
CA ASP A 464 0.63 6.14 54.41
C ASP A 464 1.82 6.10 53.43
N CYS A 465 1.81 6.95 52.39
CA CYS A 465 2.87 7.10 51.40
C CYS A 465 3.12 8.58 51.05
N ASP A 466 4.35 8.89 50.71
CA ASP A 466 4.74 10.24 50.26
C ASP A 466 4.15 10.54 48.88
N LEU A 467 3.06 11.30 48.87
CA LEU A 467 2.35 11.71 47.67
C LEU A 467 3.17 12.62 46.77
N VAL A 468 4.20 13.29 47.29
CA VAL A 468 5.11 14.15 46.50
C VAL A 468 6.05 13.30 45.68
N ALA A 469 6.55 12.19 46.22
CA ALA A 469 7.40 11.25 45.51
C ALA A 469 6.66 10.50 44.36
N PHE A 470 5.32 10.46 44.38
CA PHE A 470 4.50 9.81 43.33
C PHE A 470 4.21 10.72 42.14
N THR A 471 4.41 12.02 42.25
CA THR A 471 4.16 13.00 41.18
C THR A 471 5.42 13.35 40.36
N GLU A 472 6.59 12.87 40.75
CA GLU A 472 7.88 13.08 40.06
C GLU A 472 8.37 11.86 39.26
N GLN A 473 7.55 10.81 39.10
CA GLN A 473 7.77 9.70 38.19
C GLN A 473 6.78 9.80 37.01
#